data_d069e572a33ab8a03c7322e88f07fd21
#
_entry.id   d069e572a33ab8a03c7322e88f07fd21
#
_cell.length_a   1.000
_cell.length_b   1.000
_cell.length_c   1.000
_cell.angle_alpha   90.00
_cell.angle_beta   90.00
_cell.angle_gamma   90.00
#
_symmetry.space_group_name_H-M   'P 1'
#
loop_
_entity.id
_entity.type
_entity.pdbx_description
1 polymer ?
#
loop_
_entity_poly.entity_id
_entity_poly.type
_entity_poly.pdbx_seq_one_letter_code
_entity_poly.pdbx_strand_id
1 'polypeptide(L)'
;TQVILNGSNFGDSKENVKVFFNDKEASVISVKDDRMLVLAPKRASTIEDPECVVKVQVHEQIEEYKQTFDYYIQTTVTTLVGGSTSAQVNPTGTIPLSEAQFRANIDRCICVDQDKNVFFLVDNDGKFAAFMLNEEADKLISLKSDINALFNSPVLGYNSKDDIVYQFWANRDSHEVYYFDPKTDYAPTTAISSISWDDPNFPNIEGFGVWAAKCNFTMGPDGKMYSRMLGGNLVRIDVENARGENLTNGDLVGTKDGSAYGLVFDPQDENVFYFSNNDKHCIYKYDLRTKECACWAGQEGKSGYLDGPIGQAMFNKPGQMCVDSEGNIILTDTENHCIRKITMSTGYVSTLAGKPQNSGYVNGSAEDAQFKKPLGICIDNDDVMYIGDSENRAIRRLAVE
;
A
#
# COMPACT_ATOMS: atom_id res chain seq x y z
N THR A 1 6.77 18.34 12.46
CA THR A 1 7.56 18.78 13.65
C THR A 1 7.20 20.21 14.02
N GLN A 2 6.93 20.47 15.31
CA GLN A 2 6.72 21.83 15.82
C GLN A 2 8.07 22.53 16.01
N VAL A 3 8.19 23.75 15.49
CA VAL A 3 9.38 24.58 15.58
C VAL A 3 9.02 25.92 16.18
N ILE A 4 9.82 26.40 17.16
CA ILE A 4 9.69 27.73 17.72
C ILE A 4 10.73 28.62 17.05
N LEU A 5 10.28 29.67 16.38
CA LEU A 5 11.13 30.72 15.84
C LEU A 5 11.11 31.92 16.80
N ASN A 6 12.28 32.33 17.26
CA ASN A 6 12.44 33.50 18.10
C ASN A 6 13.00 34.66 17.27
N GLY A 7 12.48 35.85 17.47
CA GLY A 7 12.88 37.03 16.71
C GLY A 7 12.30 38.32 17.31
N SER A 8 11.96 39.27 16.46
CA SER A 8 11.26 40.51 16.86
C SER A 8 10.46 41.03 15.67
N ASN A 9 9.44 41.82 15.97
CA ASN A 9 8.56 42.46 14.98
C ASN A 9 7.74 41.47 14.14
N PHE A 10 7.40 40.30 14.69
CA PHE A 10 6.52 39.36 14.00
C PHE A 10 5.06 39.82 14.02
N GLY A 11 4.70 40.73 14.96
CA GLY A 11 3.34 41.15 15.20
C GLY A 11 2.52 40.12 15.97
N ASP A 12 1.21 40.35 16.04
CA ASP A 12 0.29 39.51 16.83
C ASP A 12 -0.72 38.72 15.97
N SER A 13 -0.63 38.79 14.64
CA SER A 13 -1.55 38.13 13.73
C SER A 13 -0.83 37.17 12.79
N LYS A 14 -1.26 35.90 12.83
CA LYS A 14 -0.74 34.87 11.93
C LYS A 14 -1.10 35.10 10.46
N GLU A 15 -2.11 35.90 10.16
CA GLU A 15 -2.54 36.22 8.80
C GLU A 15 -1.51 37.07 8.04
N ASN A 16 -0.67 37.77 8.78
CA ASN A 16 0.34 38.68 8.23
C ASN A 16 1.73 38.02 8.13
N VAL A 17 1.84 36.76 8.53
CA VAL A 17 3.13 36.06 8.61
C VAL A 17 3.10 34.79 7.79
N LYS A 18 4.14 34.58 6.98
CA LYS A 18 4.41 33.32 6.32
C LYS A 18 5.81 32.84 6.69
N VAL A 19 5.95 31.55 6.83
CA VAL A 19 7.23 30.90 7.11
C VAL A 19 7.49 29.85 6.06
N PHE A 20 8.69 29.83 5.51
CA PHE A 20 9.11 28.86 4.52
C PHE A 20 10.33 28.10 5.03
N PHE A 21 10.34 26.81 4.83
CA PHE A 21 11.50 25.93 4.97
C PHE A 21 11.93 25.55 3.55
N ASN A 22 13.07 26.08 3.10
CA ASN A 22 13.40 26.18 1.68
C ASN A 22 12.24 26.87 0.94
N ASP A 23 11.65 26.22 -0.04
CA ASP A 23 10.53 26.77 -0.81
C ASP A 23 9.16 26.27 -0.37
N LYS A 24 9.08 25.50 0.74
CA LYS A 24 7.81 24.97 1.26
C LYS A 24 7.26 25.81 2.41
N GLU A 25 6.02 26.25 2.26
CA GLU A 25 5.31 27.02 3.30
C GLU A 25 4.98 26.15 4.51
N ALA A 26 5.28 26.63 5.70
CA ALA A 26 4.95 26.02 6.98
C ALA A 26 3.61 26.53 7.51
N SER A 27 2.87 25.71 8.23
CA SER A 27 1.67 26.14 8.92
C SER A 27 2.03 26.93 10.17
N VAL A 28 1.63 28.20 10.23
CA VAL A 28 1.82 29.05 11.40
C VAL A 28 0.72 28.78 12.42
N ILE A 29 1.09 28.22 13.58
CA ILE A 29 0.16 27.84 14.66
C ILE A 29 -0.19 29.06 15.50
N SER A 30 0.84 29.80 15.95
CA SER A 30 0.67 31.01 16.75
C SER A 30 1.82 32.01 16.52
N VAL A 31 1.52 33.29 16.66
CA VAL A 31 2.45 34.41 16.53
C VAL A 31 2.34 35.32 17.73
N LYS A 32 3.47 35.76 18.23
CA LYS A 32 3.67 36.91 19.13
C LYS A 32 4.81 37.75 18.60
N ASP A 33 4.93 38.97 19.00
CA ASP A 33 5.93 39.91 18.47
C ASP A 33 7.38 39.42 18.55
N ASP A 34 7.67 38.58 19.55
CA ASP A 34 9.02 38.06 19.84
C ASP A 34 9.23 36.56 19.46
N ARG A 35 8.14 35.87 19.13
CA ARG A 35 8.23 34.43 18.82
C ARG A 35 7.03 33.95 18.01
N MET A 36 7.23 32.87 17.26
CA MET A 36 6.16 32.14 16.61
C MET A 36 6.35 30.64 16.76
N LEU A 37 5.23 29.92 16.80
CA LEU A 37 5.17 28.47 16.73
C LEU A 37 4.70 28.09 15.34
N VAL A 38 5.48 27.29 14.64
CA VAL A 38 5.17 26.81 13.29
C VAL A 38 5.25 25.29 13.22
N LEU A 39 4.48 24.71 12.33
CA LEU A 39 4.61 23.30 11.96
C LEU A 39 5.46 23.24 10.69
N ALA A 40 6.70 22.73 10.83
CA ALA A 40 7.58 22.57 9.68
C ALA A 40 6.96 21.62 8.65
N PRO A 41 7.02 21.96 7.34
CA PRO A 41 6.45 21.15 6.29
C PRO A 41 7.18 19.82 6.17
N LYS A 42 6.48 18.77 5.75
CA LYS A 42 7.11 17.50 5.41
C LYS A 42 8.00 17.67 4.17
N ARG A 43 9.14 16.99 4.14
CA ARG A 43 10.06 16.96 3.00
C ARG A 43 10.55 18.36 2.58
N ALA A 44 10.89 19.21 3.55
CA ALA A 44 11.45 20.53 3.26
C ALA A 44 12.91 20.47 2.72
N SER A 45 13.62 19.38 3.00
CA SER A 45 14.94 19.06 2.47
C SER A 45 14.99 17.63 1.95
N THR A 46 16.10 17.19 1.37
CA THR A 46 16.33 15.81 0.92
C THR A 46 17.32 15.10 1.84
N ILE A 47 17.39 13.77 1.78
CA ILE A 47 18.39 12.99 2.53
C ILE A 47 19.80 13.35 2.07
N GLU A 48 19.96 13.70 0.80
CA GLU A 48 21.25 14.08 0.18
C GLU A 48 21.64 15.52 0.53
N ASP A 49 20.66 16.41 0.80
CA ASP A 49 20.87 17.79 1.21
C ASP A 49 19.93 18.12 2.40
N PRO A 50 20.37 17.81 3.63
CA PRO A 50 19.59 18.04 4.84
C PRO A 50 19.54 19.53 5.24
N GLU A 51 20.38 20.39 4.65
CA GLU A 51 20.38 21.80 4.97
C GLU A 51 19.08 22.48 4.55
N CYS A 52 18.49 23.18 5.48
CA CYS A 52 17.23 23.88 5.26
C CYS A 52 17.36 25.34 5.66
N VAL A 53 17.07 26.22 4.72
CA VAL A 53 17.01 27.65 4.95
C VAL A 53 15.61 28.03 5.39
N VAL A 54 15.48 28.72 6.53
CA VAL A 54 14.21 29.22 7.02
C VAL A 54 14.04 30.69 6.63
N LYS A 55 12.94 31.00 5.92
CA LYS A 55 12.56 32.36 5.53
C LYS A 55 11.28 32.73 6.26
N VAL A 56 11.27 33.90 6.85
CA VAL A 56 10.09 34.47 7.49
C VAL A 56 9.66 35.71 6.72
N GLN A 57 8.44 35.73 6.28
CA GLN A 57 7.82 36.89 5.64
C GLN A 57 6.81 37.50 6.60
N VAL A 58 6.99 38.79 6.89
CA VAL A 58 6.02 39.59 7.62
C VAL A 58 5.55 40.71 6.70
N HIS A 59 4.28 40.69 6.31
CA HIS A 59 3.72 41.54 5.24
C HIS A 59 4.51 41.36 3.93
N GLU A 60 5.21 42.41 3.47
CA GLU A 60 6.02 42.40 2.25
C GLU A 60 7.52 42.21 2.52
N GLN A 61 7.94 42.17 3.79
CA GLN A 61 9.35 42.00 4.17
C GLN A 61 9.66 40.50 4.38
N ILE A 62 10.76 40.08 3.78
CA ILE A 62 11.26 38.69 3.89
C ILE A 62 12.65 38.77 4.53
N GLU A 63 12.80 38.03 5.62
CA GLU A 63 14.09 37.83 6.29
C GLU A 63 14.45 36.33 6.24
N GLU A 64 15.70 36.08 5.92
CA GLU A 64 16.27 34.75 5.91
C GLU A 64 17.06 34.48 7.19
N TYR A 65 16.83 33.35 7.82
CA TYR A 65 17.57 32.96 9.01
C TYR A 65 19.02 32.66 8.63
N LYS A 66 19.98 33.29 9.31
CA LYS A 66 21.39 33.28 8.93
C LYS A 66 22.14 31.98 9.19
N GLN A 67 21.49 31.04 9.85
CA GLN A 67 22.06 29.71 10.10
C GLN A 67 21.21 28.69 9.41
N THR A 68 21.80 27.67 8.83
CA THR A 68 21.07 26.53 8.30
C THR A 68 20.45 25.73 9.42
N PHE A 69 19.24 25.27 9.19
CA PHE A 69 18.52 24.41 10.10
C PHE A 69 18.70 22.97 9.62
N ASP A 70 19.29 22.12 10.46
CA ASP A 70 19.41 20.69 10.13
C ASP A 70 18.04 20.04 10.21
N TYR A 71 17.46 19.77 9.05
CA TYR A 71 16.19 19.08 8.94
C TYR A 71 16.44 17.58 8.73
N TYR A 72 16.42 16.82 9.81
CA TYR A 72 16.55 15.38 9.73
C TYR A 72 15.24 14.76 9.26
N ILE A 73 15.21 14.35 8.00
CA ILE A 73 14.15 13.51 7.47
C ILE A 73 14.37 12.10 8.00
N GLN A 74 13.50 11.66 8.84
CA GLN A 74 13.55 10.29 9.35
C GLN A 74 12.37 9.48 8.82
N THR A 75 12.67 8.37 8.19
CA THR A 75 11.63 7.39 7.86
C THR A 75 11.34 6.55 9.09
N THR A 76 10.08 6.60 9.55
CA THR A 76 9.66 5.93 10.79
C THR A 76 8.59 4.89 10.54
N VAL A 77 8.59 3.85 11.35
CA VAL A 77 7.56 2.82 11.40
C VAL A 77 6.83 2.88 12.73
N THR A 78 5.51 3.04 12.67
CA THR A 78 4.61 3.01 13.83
C THR A 78 3.52 1.96 13.65
N THR A 79 2.83 1.60 14.73
CA THR A 79 1.67 0.72 14.68
C THR A 79 0.40 1.54 14.80
N LEU A 80 -0.53 1.34 13.88
CA LEU A 80 -1.86 1.98 13.93
C LEU A 80 -2.86 1.13 14.71
N VAL A 81 -2.93 -0.17 14.40
CA VAL A 81 -3.87 -1.10 15.05
C VAL A 81 -3.24 -2.49 15.20
N GLY A 82 -3.75 -3.27 16.13
CA GLY A 82 -3.36 -4.66 16.32
C GLY A 82 -2.11 -4.84 17.18
N GLY A 83 -1.33 -5.88 16.90
CA GLY A 83 -0.08 -6.18 17.59
C GLY A 83 -0.21 -7.17 18.76
N SER A 84 -1.42 -7.54 19.15
CA SER A 84 -1.64 -8.58 20.16
C SER A 84 -1.90 -9.92 19.51
N THR A 85 -1.16 -10.93 19.90
CA THR A 85 -1.39 -12.32 19.47
C THR A 85 -2.36 -13.07 20.39
N SER A 86 -2.84 -12.44 21.47
CA SER A 86 -3.73 -13.04 22.46
C SER A 86 -5.22 -12.75 22.24
N ALA A 87 -5.57 -11.89 21.28
CA ALA A 87 -6.98 -11.60 20.96
C ALA A 87 -7.74 -12.87 20.56
N GLN A 88 -8.93 -13.05 21.13
CA GLN A 88 -9.77 -14.24 20.91
C GLN A 88 -10.86 -14.01 19.86
N VAL A 89 -11.20 -12.76 19.60
CA VAL A 89 -12.23 -12.33 18.63
C VAL A 89 -11.75 -11.13 17.85
N ASN A 90 -12.25 -10.99 16.62
CA ASN A 90 -12.06 -9.76 15.85
C ASN A 90 -13.00 -8.66 16.37
N PRO A 91 -12.63 -7.39 16.21
CA PRO A 91 -13.50 -6.26 16.52
C PRO A 91 -14.82 -6.30 15.75
N THR A 92 -15.86 -5.73 16.32
CA THR A 92 -17.17 -5.53 15.67
C THR A 92 -17.65 -4.09 15.85
N GLY A 93 -18.40 -3.59 14.87
CA GLY A 93 -18.87 -2.20 14.88
C GLY A 93 -17.73 -1.19 14.67
N THR A 94 -17.87 -0.03 15.31
CA THR A 94 -16.87 1.07 15.26
C THR A 94 -16.23 1.21 16.63
N ILE A 95 -14.90 1.18 16.67
CA ILE A 95 -14.11 1.29 17.88
C ILE A 95 -12.90 2.23 17.68
N PRO A 96 -12.31 2.80 18.76
CA PRO A 96 -11.03 3.51 18.68
C PRO A 96 -9.90 2.60 18.20
N LEU A 97 -8.91 3.16 17.50
CA LEU A 97 -7.77 2.38 16.99
C LEU A 97 -6.97 1.71 18.12
N SER A 98 -6.86 2.36 19.26
CA SER A 98 -6.13 1.85 20.43
C SER A 98 -6.75 0.58 21.04
N GLU A 99 -8.04 0.32 20.80
CA GLU A 99 -8.76 -0.87 21.26
C GLU A 99 -8.75 -2.01 20.23
N ALA A 100 -8.30 -1.73 19.01
CA ALA A 100 -8.36 -2.65 17.91
C ALA A 100 -7.31 -3.76 18.02
N GLN A 101 -7.75 -4.99 18.23
CA GLN A 101 -6.92 -6.19 18.27
C GLN A 101 -7.54 -7.29 17.41
N PHE A 102 -6.72 -8.07 16.70
CA PHE A 102 -7.21 -9.08 15.77
C PHE A 102 -6.89 -10.49 16.23
N ARG A 103 -7.89 -11.38 16.10
CA ARG A 103 -7.74 -12.80 16.43
C ARG A 103 -6.79 -13.52 15.49
N ALA A 104 -6.74 -13.12 14.22
CA ALA A 104 -6.04 -13.81 13.16
C ALA A 104 -5.15 -12.86 12.34
N ASN A 105 -4.43 -13.43 11.41
CA ASN A 105 -3.46 -12.71 10.60
C ASN A 105 -4.13 -11.69 9.67
N ILE A 106 -3.46 -10.56 9.45
CA ILE A 106 -3.82 -9.63 8.39
C ILE A 106 -3.51 -10.31 7.05
N ASP A 107 -4.48 -10.30 6.15
CA ASP A 107 -4.32 -10.93 4.85
C ASP A 107 -3.53 -10.02 3.87
N ARG A 108 -3.28 -10.56 2.69
CA ARG A 108 -2.36 -10.04 1.67
C ARG A 108 -2.80 -8.78 0.95
N CYS A 109 -4.08 -8.45 0.96
CA CYS A 109 -4.58 -7.33 0.18
C CYS A 109 -5.02 -6.20 1.09
N ILE A 110 -4.31 -5.09 1.00
CA ILE A 110 -4.72 -3.83 1.62
C ILE A 110 -4.76 -2.74 0.56
N CYS A 111 -5.64 -1.76 0.72
CA CYS A 111 -5.70 -0.58 -0.13
C CYS A 111 -6.09 0.65 0.70
N VAL A 112 -5.87 1.82 0.15
CA VAL A 112 -6.18 3.11 0.77
C VAL A 112 -6.94 3.96 -0.24
N ASP A 113 -7.98 4.66 0.21
CA ASP A 113 -8.77 5.60 -0.60
C ASP A 113 -8.20 7.03 -0.53
N GLN A 114 -8.89 7.98 -1.18
CA GLN A 114 -8.47 9.40 -1.22
C GLN A 114 -8.57 10.08 0.14
N ASP A 115 -9.48 9.63 1.00
CA ASP A 115 -9.69 10.13 2.36
C ASP A 115 -8.77 9.44 3.38
N LYS A 116 -7.77 8.68 2.91
CA LYS A 116 -6.80 7.92 3.72
C LYS A 116 -7.43 6.84 4.61
N ASN A 117 -8.60 6.35 4.23
CA ASN A 117 -9.15 5.16 4.86
C ASN A 117 -8.41 3.93 4.34
N VAL A 118 -7.87 3.13 5.24
CA VAL A 118 -7.15 1.90 4.91
C VAL A 118 -8.08 0.70 5.06
N PHE A 119 -8.27 -0.02 3.96
CA PHE A 119 -9.10 -1.23 3.90
C PHE A 119 -8.23 -2.47 3.92
N PHE A 120 -8.61 -3.43 4.72
CA PHE A 120 -7.87 -4.68 4.86
C PHE A 120 -8.77 -5.85 5.26
N LEU A 121 -8.24 -7.04 5.08
CA LEU A 121 -8.92 -8.29 5.39
C LEU A 121 -8.17 -9.02 6.50
N VAL A 122 -8.93 -9.65 7.38
CA VAL A 122 -8.42 -10.52 8.43
C VAL A 122 -8.94 -11.93 8.22
N ASP A 123 -8.03 -12.89 8.10
CA ASP A 123 -8.37 -14.31 8.04
C ASP A 123 -8.85 -14.78 9.43
N ASN A 124 -9.90 -15.55 9.45
CA ASN A 124 -10.50 -16.13 10.66
C ASN A 124 -10.92 -17.58 10.40
N ASP A 125 -9.96 -18.47 10.29
CA ASP A 125 -10.17 -19.90 10.09
C ASP A 125 -11.07 -20.25 8.87
N GLY A 126 -10.75 -19.67 7.71
CA GLY A 126 -11.49 -19.85 6.46
C GLY A 126 -12.72 -18.96 6.31
N LYS A 127 -12.94 -18.08 7.27
CA LYS A 127 -13.83 -16.93 7.14
C LYS A 127 -13.00 -15.66 7.19
N PHE A 128 -13.42 -14.66 6.45
CA PHE A 128 -12.75 -13.36 6.44
C PHE A 128 -13.64 -12.26 7.01
N ALA A 129 -13.01 -11.26 7.54
CA ALA A 129 -13.66 -10.01 7.91
C ALA A 129 -12.97 -8.84 7.21
N ALA A 130 -13.77 -7.93 6.67
CA ALA A 130 -13.29 -6.70 6.05
C ALA A 130 -13.38 -5.55 7.06
N PHE A 131 -12.32 -4.79 7.14
CA PHE A 131 -12.18 -3.63 8.02
C PHE A 131 -11.76 -2.40 7.24
N MET A 132 -12.13 -1.24 7.77
CA MET A 132 -11.62 0.06 7.38
C MET A 132 -11.10 0.78 8.62
N LEU A 133 -9.90 1.33 8.55
CA LEU A 133 -9.38 2.23 9.57
C LEU A 133 -9.18 3.63 9.00
N ASN A 134 -9.40 4.64 9.83
CA ASN A 134 -9.05 6.03 9.55
C ASN A 134 -8.25 6.58 10.74
N GLU A 135 -6.99 6.96 10.49
CA GLU A 135 -6.08 7.45 11.53
C GLU A 135 -6.51 8.80 12.08
N GLU A 136 -6.92 9.73 11.21
CA GLU A 136 -7.32 11.09 11.62
C GLU A 136 -8.59 11.10 12.46
N ALA A 137 -9.52 10.19 12.17
CA ALA A 137 -10.76 10.02 12.92
C ALA A 137 -10.63 9.07 14.13
N ASP A 138 -9.45 8.51 14.39
CA ASP A 138 -9.18 7.52 15.44
C ASP A 138 -10.22 6.40 15.49
N LYS A 139 -10.54 5.81 14.34
CA LYS A 139 -11.59 4.79 14.26
C LYS A 139 -11.20 3.59 13.41
N LEU A 140 -11.60 2.41 13.87
CA LEU A 140 -11.69 1.17 13.13
C LEU A 140 -13.16 0.80 12.94
N ILE A 141 -13.56 0.45 11.72
CA ILE A 141 -14.91 0.02 11.40
C ILE A 141 -14.87 -1.41 10.86
N SER A 142 -15.70 -2.29 11.42
CA SER A 142 -15.96 -3.61 10.85
C SER A 142 -17.01 -3.48 9.75
N LEU A 143 -16.59 -3.57 8.49
CA LEU A 143 -17.46 -3.40 7.32
C LEU A 143 -18.30 -4.62 7.03
N LYS A 144 -17.68 -5.80 7.05
CA LYS A 144 -18.33 -7.07 6.75
C LYS A 144 -17.65 -8.20 7.50
N SER A 145 -18.42 -8.97 8.24
CA SER A 145 -17.97 -10.19 8.92
C SER A 145 -18.43 -11.44 8.16
N ASP A 146 -17.86 -12.58 8.51
CA ASP A 146 -18.26 -13.91 8.03
C ASP A 146 -18.26 -14.07 6.50
N ILE A 147 -17.30 -13.46 5.81
CA ILE A 147 -17.08 -13.66 4.38
C ILE A 147 -16.60 -15.11 4.21
N ASN A 148 -17.48 -15.95 3.67
CA ASN A 148 -17.19 -17.36 3.47
C ASN A 148 -16.21 -17.55 2.32
N ALA A 149 -15.03 -18.04 2.62
CA ALA A 149 -13.96 -18.26 1.65
C ALA A 149 -13.51 -19.72 1.71
N LEU A 150 -14.38 -20.63 1.27
CA LEU A 150 -14.16 -22.08 1.38
C LEU A 150 -12.89 -22.59 0.71
N PHE A 151 -12.31 -21.85 -0.24
CA PHE A 151 -11.09 -22.27 -0.94
C PHE A 151 -10.10 -21.13 -1.23
N ASN A 152 -10.46 -19.85 -1.08
CA ASN A 152 -9.63 -18.73 -1.46
C ASN A 152 -9.96 -17.47 -0.64
N SER A 153 -8.94 -16.69 -0.35
CA SER A 153 -9.15 -15.40 0.31
C SER A 153 -9.81 -14.41 -0.62
N PRO A 154 -10.76 -13.58 -0.14
CA PRO A 154 -11.21 -12.42 -0.87
C PRO A 154 -10.03 -11.49 -1.13
N VAL A 155 -10.12 -10.65 -2.15
CA VAL A 155 -9.11 -9.66 -2.48
C VAL A 155 -9.75 -8.30 -2.65
N LEU A 156 -8.98 -7.26 -2.31
CA LEU A 156 -9.41 -5.89 -2.44
C LEU A 156 -8.81 -5.26 -3.70
N GLY A 157 -9.49 -4.25 -4.21
CA GLY A 157 -9.00 -3.40 -5.27
C GLY A 157 -9.60 -2.00 -5.13
N TYR A 158 -8.78 -0.98 -5.25
CA TYR A 158 -9.21 0.41 -5.20
C TYR A 158 -9.33 0.99 -6.59
N ASN A 159 -10.49 1.59 -6.87
CA ASN A 159 -10.77 2.37 -8.06
C ASN A 159 -10.62 3.86 -7.73
N SER A 160 -9.50 4.44 -8.08
CA SER A 160 -9.18 5.85 -7.80
C SER A 160 -9.99 6.85 -8.63
N LYS A 161 -10.63 6.42 -9.71
CA LYS A 161 -11.49 7.29 -10.54
C LYS A 161 -12.82 7.61 -9.85
N ASP A 162 -13.41 6.59 -9.25
CA ASP A 162 -14.74 6.70 -8.64
C ASP A 162 -14.68 6.76 -7.11
N ASP A 163 -13.48 6.65 -6.53
CA ASP A 163 -13.20 6.58 -5.09
C ASP A 163 -13.95 5.44 -4.40
N ILE A 164 -13.89 4.26 -5.01
CA ILE A 164 -14.60 3.08 -4.54
C ILE A 164 -13.62 1.94 -4.29
N VAL A 165 -13.76 1.28 -3.15
CA VAL A 165 -13.06 0.04 -2.85
C VAL A 165 -13.94 -1.15 -3.19
N TYR A 166 -13.43 -2.01 -4.05
CA TYR A 166 -14.08 -3.27 -4.40
C TYR A 166 -13.49 -4.43 -3.60
N GLN A 167 -14.38 -5.31 -3.13
CA GLN A 167 -14.02 -6.61 -2.62
C GLN A 167 -14.47 -7.68 -3.61
N PHE A 168 -13.51 -8.31 -4.24
CA PHE A 168 -13.75 -9.42 -5.13
C PHE A 168 -13.86 -10.71 -4.34
N TRP A 169 -14.71 -11.59 -4.83
CA TRP A 169 -15.15 -12.81 -4.15
C TRP A 169 -14.05 -13.80 -3.82
N ALA A 170 -14.40 -14.71 -2.92
CA ALA A 170 -13.59 -15.83 -2.54
C ALA A 170 -14.29 -17.19 -2.75
N ASN A 171 -15.49 -17.23 -3.31
CA ASN A 171 -16.28 -18.45 -3.41
C ASN A 171 -16.36 -18.95 -4.86
N ARG A 172 -16.22 -20.28 -5.04
CA ARG A 172 -16.30 -20.97 -6.31
C ARG A 172 -17.65 -20.76 -7.03
N ASP A 173 -18.72 -20.59 -6.28
CA ASP A 173 -20.10 -20.64 -6.79
C ASP A 173 -20.76 -19.25 -6.89
N SER A 174 -20.14 -18.19 -6.37
CA SER A 174 -20.63 -16.81 -6.50
C SER A 174 -19.53 -15.88 -6.99
N HIS A 175 -19.80 -15.18 -8.08
CA HIS A 175 -18.94 -14.16 -8.65
C HIS A 175 -19.34 -12.77 -8.14
N GLU A 176 -19.79 -12.70 -6.89
CA GLU A 176 -20.22 -11.45 -6.28
C GLU A 176 -19.05 -10.54 -6.04
N VAL A 177 -19.18 -9.30 -6.49
CA VAL A 177 -18.28 -8.21 -6.15
C VAL A 177 -19.04 -7.26 -5.26
N TYR A 178 -18.51 -7.01 -4.08
CA TYR A 178 -19.01 -5.97 -3.18
C TYR A 178 -18.22 -4.69 -3.40
N TYR A 179 -18.83 -3.57 -3.08
CA TYR A 179 -18.14 -2.30 -3.03
C TYR A 179 -18.43 -1.55 -1.72
N PHE A 180 -17.48 -0.72 -1.36
CA PHE A 180 -17.52 0.19 -0.23
C PHE A 180 -17.37 1.62 -0.81
N ASP A 181 -18.43 2.41 -0.74
CA ASP A 181 -18.54 3.74 -1.33
C ASP A 181 -18.69 4.76 -0.19
N PRO A 182 -17.87 5.83 -0.12
CA PRO A 182 -18.02 6.89 0.87
C PRO A 182 -19.41 7.52 0.86
N LYS A 183 -20.09 7.59 -0.28
CA LYS A 183 -21.45 8.11 -0.40
C LYS A 183 -22.49 7.31 0.37
N THR A 184 -22.22 6.07 0.68
CA THR A 184 -23.08 5.16 1.46
C THR A 184 -22.53 4.85 2.85
N ASP A 185 -21.60 5.68 3.33
CA ASP A 185 -20.87 5.48 4.58
C ASP A 185 -20.22 4.08 4.62
N TYR A 186 -19.66 3.68 3.47
CA TYR A 186 -18.97 2.39 3.26
C TYR A 186 -19.84 1.15 3.55
N ALA A 187 -21.16 1.28 3.54
CA ALA A 187 -22.05 0.13 3.71
C ALA A 187 -21.80 -0.90 2.58
N PRO A 188 -21.52 -2.18 2.91
CA PRO A 188 -21.21 -3.19 1.90
C PRO A 188 -22.41 -3.39 0.96
N THR A 189 -22.18 -3.09 -0.30
CA THR A 189 -23.21 -3.16 -1.35
C THR A 189 -22.75 -4.11 -2.45
N THR A 190 -23.65 -4.95 -2.96
CA THR A 190 -23.35 -5.83 -4.09
C THR A 190 -23.28 -5.01 -5.37
N ALA A 191 -22.08 -4.94 -5.98
CA ALA A 191 -21.88 -4.30 -7.28
C ALA A 191 -22.29 -5.22 -8.42
N ILE A 192 -21.85 -6.48 -8.34
CA ILE A 192 -22.06 -7.49 -9.38
C ILE A 192 -22.46 -8.80 -8.71
N SER A 193 -23.53 -9.44 -9.19
CA SER A 193 -23.92 -10.78 -8.77
C SER A 193 -23.27 -11.89 -9.59
N SER A 194 -22.84 -11.59 -10.83
CA SER A 194 -22.10 -12.51 -11.68
C SER A 194 -21.34 -11.74 -12.77
N ILE A 195 -20.15 -12.23 -13.15
CA ILE A 195 -19.36 -11.69 -14.26
C ILE A 195 -19.58 -12.53 -15.51
N SER A 196 -19.86 -11.87 -16.62
CA SER A 196 -19.90 -12.50 -17.95
C SER A 196 -18.49 -12.48 -18.56
N TRP A 197 -17.94 -13.65 -18.88
CA TRP A 197 -16.60 -13.78 -19.46
C TRP A 197 -16.65 -13.87 -20.98
N ASP A 198 -15.67 -13.27 -21.67
CA ASP A 198 -15.55 -13.32 -23.14
C ASP A 198 -15.22 -14.73 -23.63
N ASP A 199 -14.44 -15.50 -22.86
CA ASP A 199 -14.17 -16.89 -23.18
C ASP A 199 -15.25 -17.76 -22.51
N PRO A 200 -16.09 -18.48 -23.29
CA PRO A 200 -17.13 -19.34 -22.75
C PRO A 200 -16.56 -20.56 -21.97
N ASN A 201 -15.30 -20.88 -22.16
CA ASN A 201 -14.62 -21.92 -21.40
C ASN A 201 -13.95 -21.39 -20.13
N PHE A 202 -13.82 -20.07 -20.00
CA PHE A 202 -13.35 -19.42 -18.79
C PHE A 202 -14.59 -19.14 -17.91
N PRO A 203 -14.62 -19.56 -16.70
CA PRO A 203 -13.55 -20.06 -15.83
C PRO A 203 -13.52 -21.58 -15.61
N ASN A 204 -14.17 -22.36 -16.46
CA ASN A 204 -14.35 -23.82 -16.31
C ASN A 204 -13.14 -24.67 -16.80
N ILE A 205 -11.95 -24.10 -16.86
CA ILE A 205 -10.76 -24.87 -17.22
C ILE A 205 -10.52 -25.93 -16.15
N GLU A 206 -10.75 -27.19 -16.52
CA GLU A 206 -10.57 -28.33 -15.63
C GLU A 206 -9.19 -28.35 -14.99
N GLY A 207 -9.16 -28.52 -13.67
CA GLY A 207 -7.96 -28.81 -12.89
C GLY A 207 -7.30 -27.64 -12.17
N PHE A 208 -7.70 -26.41 -12.42
CA PHE A 208 -7.17 -25.23 -11.70
C PHE A 208 -8.32 -24.40 -11.14
N GLY A 209 -8.24 -24.13 -9.84
CA GLY A 209 -9.17 -23.20 -9.21
C GLY A 209 -9.01 -21.79 -9.77
N VAL A 210 -9.55 -21.57 -10.96
CA VAL A 210 -9.49 -20.29 -11.72
C VAL A 210 -10.14 -19.14 -10.94
N TRP A 211 -10.88 -19.49 -9.91
CA TRP A 211 -11.68 -18.64 -9.04
C TRP A 211 -10.89 -17.90 -7.96
N ALA A 212 -9.62 -18.23 -7.79
CA ALA A 212 -8.81 -17.64 -6.77
C ALA A 212 -8.03 -16.47 -7.33
N ALA A 213 -8.55 -15.26 -7.25
CA ALA A 213 -7.69 -14.12 -7.25
C ALA A 213 -6.80 -14.20 -5.99
N LYS A 214 -5.52 -14.35 -6.17
CA LYS A 214 -4.53 -14.27 -5.07
C LYS A 214 -3.74 -12.98 -5.12
N CYS A 215 -3.95 -12.20 -6.16
CA CYS A 215 -3.35 -10.90 -6.39
C CYS A 215 -4.40 -9.82 -6.10
N ASN A 216 -3.99 -8.69 -5.55
CA ASN A 216 -4.87 -7.53 -5.47
C ASN A 216 -5.42 -7.18 -6.86
N PHE A 217 -6.60 -6.60 -6.90
CA PHE A 217 -7.06 -5.92 -8.08
C PHE A 217 -6.48 -4.51 -8.11
N THR A 218 -5.87 -4.15 -9.24
CA THR A 218 -5.38 -2.80 -9.47
C THR A 218 -6.13 -2.17 -10.63
N MET A 219 -6.43 -0.88 -10.54
CA MET A 219 -7.05 -0.15 -11.62
C MET A 219 -6.02 0.11 -12.73
N GLY A 220 -6.39 -0.24 -13.96
CA GLY A 220 -5.61 0.09 -15.14
C GLY A 220 -5.93 1.47 -15.69
N PRO A 221 -5.12 1.97 -16.61
CA PRO A 221 -5.29 3.28 -17.24
C PRO A 221 -6.60 3.39 -18.05
N ASP A 222 -7.18 2.26 -18.46
CA ASP A 222 -8.49 2.16 -19.11
C ASP A 222 -9.69 2.21 -18.13
N GLY A 223 -9.44 2.38 -16.84
CA GLY A 223 -10.45 2.42 -15.77
C GLY A 223 -11.04 1.06 -15.41
N LYS A 224 -10.41 -0.03 -15.85
CA LYS A 224 -10.84 -1.40 -15.52
C LYS A 224 -9.92 -2.01 -14.47
N MET A 225 -10.42 -3.04 -13.80
CA MET A 225 -9.70 -3.72 -12.74
C MET A 225 -8.92 -4.92 -13.27
N TYR A 226 -7.64 -4.99 -12.97
CA TYR A 226 -6.73 -6.05 -13.41
C TYR A 226 -6.26 -6.87 -12.22
N SER A 227 -6.18 -8.18 -12.41
CA SER A 227 -5.60 -9.09 -11.42
C SER A 227 -5.03 -10.35 -12.09
N ARG A 228 -4.24 -11.10 -11.32
CA ARG A 228 -3.77 -12.42 -11.72
C ARG A 228 -4.51 -13.50 -10.90
N MET A 229 -5.06 -14.46 -11.62
CA MET A 229 -5.76 -15.59 -11.02
C MET A 229 -4.77 -16.72 -10.65
N LEU A 230 -5.19 -17.64 -9.79
CA LEU A 230 -4.36 -18.75 -9.30
C LEU A 230 -3.76 -19.59 -10.43
N GLY A 231 -4.51 -19.82 -11.50
CA GLY A 231 -4.05 -20.57 -12.68
C GLY A 231 -3.02 -19.83 -13.56
N GLY A 232 -2.58 -18.64 -13.16
CA GLY A 232 -1.64 -17.81 -13.92
C GLY A 232 -2.31 -16.87 -14.91
N ASN A 233 -3.61 -16.96 -15.11
CA ASN A 233 -4.32 -16.10 -16.03
C ASN A 233 -4.33 -14.65 -15.55
N LEU A 234 -4.04 -13.72 -16.46
CA LEU A 234 -4.30 -12.31 -16.25
C LEU A 234 -5.71 -12.01 -16.71
N VAL A 235 -6.44 -11.32 -15.86
CA VAL A 235 -7.82 -10.94 -16.13
C VAL A 235 -7.99 -9.44 -16.03
N ARG A 236 -8.92 -8.93 -16.84
CA ARG A 236 -9.41 -7.57 -16.78
C ARG A 236 -10.92 -7.61 -16.54
N ILE A 237 -11.39 -6.84 -15.57
CA ILE A 237 -12.80 -6.77 -15.21
C ILE A 237 -13.32 -5.35 -15.38
N ASP A 238 -14.33 -5.23 -16.23
CA ASP A 238 -15.18 -4.07 -16.36
C ASP A 238 -16.32 -4.20 -15.34
N VAL A 239 -16.19 -3.51 -14.22
CA VAL A 239 -17.14 -3.61 -13.10
C VAL A 239 -18.49 -3.00 -13.47
N GLU A 240 -18.50 -1.90 -14.24
CA GLU A 240 -19.75 -1.23 -14.65
C GLU A 240 -20.63 -2.13 -15.54
N ASN A 241 -20.00 -2.88 -16.43
CA ASN A 241 -20.71 -3.73 -17.40
C ASN A 241 -20.77 -5.20 -16.97
N ALA A 242 -20.23 -5.54 -15.80
CA ALA A 242 -20.13 -6.90 -15.27
C ALA A 242 -19.47 -7.88 -16.28
N ARG A 243 -18.41 -7.43 -16.98
CA ARG A 243 -17.68 -8.21 -17.97
C ARG A 243 -16.27 -8.48 -17.56
N GLY A 244 -15.82 -9.71 -17.79
CA GLY A 244 -14.44 -10.14 -17.57
C GLY A 244 -13.81 -10.63 -18.86
N GLU A 245 -12.53 -10.29 -19.05
CA GLU A 245 -11.70 -10.77 -20.16
C GLU A 245 -10.53 -11.58 -19.60
N ASN A 246 -10.22 -12.70 -20.24
CA ASN A 246 -8.99 -13.45 -20.03
C ASN A 246 -7.94 -12.97 -21.03
N LEU A 247 -6.95 -12.22 -20.56
CA LEU A 247 -5.92 -11.61 -21.42
C LEU A 247 -4.88 -12.61 -21.92
N THR A 248 -4.75 -13.76 -21.31
CA THR A 248 -3.60 -14.68 -21.50
C THR A 248 -3.93 -16.09 -21.93
N ASN A 249 -5.21 -16.46 -22.05
CA ASN A 249 -5.65 -17.80 -22.46
C ASN A 249 -4.95 -18.98 -21.73
N GLY A 250 -4.52 -18.76 -20.48
CA GLY A 250 -3.98 -19.81 -19.62
C GLY A 250 -2.47 -20.08 -19.71
N ASP A 251 -1.75 -19.49 -20.65
CA ASP A 251 -0.32 -19.76 -20.84
C ASP A 251 0.60 -18.58 -20.52
N LEU A 252 0.61 -18.16 -19.26
CA LEU A 252 1.78 -17.43 -18.76
C LEU A 252 2.86 -18.47 -18.43
N VAL A 253 3.78 -18.62 -19.35
CA VAL A 253 4.92 -19.53 -19.24
C VAL A 253 5.65 -19.31 -17.90
N GLY A 254 5.82 -20.37 -17.13
CA GLY A 254 6.56 -20.33 -15.86
C GLY A 254 5.80 -19.87 -14.64
N THR A 255 4.51 -19.52 -14.74
CA THR A 255 3.75 -18.95 -13.62
C THR A 255 2.59 -19.84 -13.14
N LYS A 256 2.39 -21.01 -13.72
CA LYS A 256 1.27 -21.92 -13.36
C LYS A 256 1.24 -22.33 -11.89
N ASP A 257 2.37 -22.36 -11.23
CA ASP A 257 2.55 -22.91 -9.89
C ASP A 257 2.86 -21.85 -8.83
N GLY A 258 2.60 -20.57 -9.10
CA GLY A 258 2.99 -19.53 -8.16
C GLY A 258 1.83 -18.67 -7.68
N SER A 259 1.77 -18.45 -6.38
CA SER A 259 0.90 -17.43 -5.81
C SER A 259 1.47 -16.04 -6.13
N ALA A 260 0.70 -15.20 -6.83
CA ALA A 260 1.01 -13.80 -6.99
C ALA A 260 0.18 -12.99 -5.99
N TYR A 261 0.80 -12.04 -5.31
CA TYR A 261 0.13 -11.25 -4.30
C TYR A 261 0.04 -9.77 -4.62
N GLY A 262 0.91 -9.27 -5.50
CA GLY A 262 0.92 -7.88 -5.90
C GLY A 262 0.94 -7.70 -7.42
N LEU A 263 0.18 -6.73 -7.92
CA LEU A 263 0.16 -6.28 -9.29
C LEU A 263 0.12 -4.76 -9.31
N VAL A 264 1.00 -4.14 -10.09
CA VAL A 264 1.04 -2.69 -10.34
C VAL A 264 1.33 -2.41 -11.80
N PHE A 265 0.76 -1.32 -12.33
CA PHE A 265 1.12 -0.81 -13.65
C PHE A 265 2.45 -0.07 -13.61
N ASP A 266 3.16 -0.08 -14.72
CA ASP A 266 4.34 0.75 -14.92
C ASP A 266 3.90 2.22 -14.96
N PRO A 267 4.47 3.10 -14.13
CA PRO A 267 4.07 4.50 -14.08
C PRO A 267 4.40 5.31 -15.34
N GLN A 268 5.25 4.76 -16.23
CA GLN A 268 5.68 5.42 -17.47
C GLN A 268 5.15 4.74 -18.74
N ASP A 269 4.65 3.51 -18.65
CA ASP A 269 4.10 2.76 -19.81
C ASP A 269 2.81 2.02 -19.40
N GLU A 270 1.69 2.58 -19.77
CA GLU A 270 0.35 2.05 -19.48
C GLU A 270 0.08 0.62 -20.00
N ASN A 271 0.90 0.14 -20.92
CA ASN A 271 0.78 -1.22 -21.46
C ASN A 271 1.64 -2.25 -20.70
N VAL A 272 2.39 -1.80 -19.71
CA VAL A 272 3.28 -2.66 -18.95
C VAL A 272 2.80 -2.74 -17.51
N PHE A 273 2.85 -3.92 -16.95
CA PHE A 273 2.66 -4.09 -15.52
C PHE A 273 3.58 -5.15 -14.94
N TYR A 274 3.73 -5.07 -13.64
CA TYR A 274 4.55 -5.96 -12.85
C TYR A 274 3.70 -6.74 -11.87
N PHE A 275 4.03 -8.00 -11.64
CA PHE A 275 3.40 -8.80 -10.61
C PHE A 275 4.43 -9.64 -9.84
N SER A 276 4.23 -9.74 -8.52
CA SER A 276 5.05 -10.58 -7.67
C SER A 276 4.68 -12.06 -7.86
N ASN A 277 5.68 -12.92 -7.88
CA ASN A 277 5.47 -14.37 -7.79
C ASN A 277 6.16 -14.88 -6.52
N ASN A 278 5.35 -15.20 -5.54
CA ASN A 278 5.77 -15.60 -4.22
C ASN A 278 6.57 -16.90 -4.23
N ASP A 279 6.14 -17.90 -5.00
CA ASP A 279 6.80 -19.22 -5.05
C ASP A 279 8.04 -19.24 -5.96
N LYS A 280 8.14 -18.27 -6.87
CA LYS A 280 9.32 -18.09 -7.73
C LYS A 280 10.31 -17.05 -7.17
N HIS A 281 9.97 -16.41 -6.06
CA HIS A 281 10.85 -15.45 -5.38
C HIS A 281 11.29 -14.27 -6.26
N CYS A 282 10.45 -13.83 -7.19
CA CYS A 282 10.80 -12.77 -8.15
C CYS A 282 9.58 -11.96 -8.58
N ILE A 283 9.83 -10.88 -9.30
CA ILE A 283 8.85 -10.01 -9.91
C ILE A 283 8.89 -10.26 -11.42
N TYR A 284 7.73 -10.49 -12.01
CA TYR A 284 7.57 -10.61 -13.46
C TYR A 284 7.11 -9.28 -14.06
N LYS A 285 7.54 -9.03 -15.29
CA LYS A 285 7.05 -7.97 -16.15
C LYS A 285 6.20 -8.58 -17.25
N TYR A 286 5.07 -7.95 -17.56
CA TYR A 286 4.20 -8.31 -18.67
C TYR A 286 3.90 -7.08 -19.54
N ASP A 287 3.99 -7.23 -20.85
CA ASP A 287 3.63 -6.21 -21.83
C ASP A 287 2.33 -6.63 -22.56
N LEU A 288 1.29 -5.83 -22.42
CA LEU A 288 -0.04 -6.08 -23.02
C LEU A 288 -0.02 -6.10 -24.55
N ARG A 289 0.94 -5.41 -25.17
CA ARG A 289 1.07 -5.30 -26.66
C ARG A 289 1.70 -6.56 -27.25
N THR A 290 2.82 -6.98 -26.68
CA THR A 290 3.60 -8.13 -27.16
C THR A 290 3.15 -9.44 -26.55
N LYS A 291 2.44 -9.37 -25.41
CA LYS A 291 2.05 -10.51 -24.55
C LYS A 291 3.26 -11.28 -24.02
N GLU A 292 4.41 -10.63 -23.98
CA GLU A 292 5.63 -11.21 -23.40
C GLU A 292 5.60 -11.11 -21.88
N CYS A 293 5.93 -12.22 -21.21
CA CYS A 293 6.07 -12.31 -19.76
C CYS A 293 7.45 -12.84 -19.42
N ALA A 294 8.19 -12.10 -18.60
CA ALA A 294 9.53 -12.52 -18.17
C ALA A 294 9.81 -12.11 -16.72
N CYS A 295 10.67 -12.88 -16.05
CA CYS A 295 11.24 -12.47 -14.78
C CYS A 295 12.04 -11.18 -14.99
N TRP A 296 11.64 -10.14 -14.25
CA TRP A 296 12.22 -8.80 -14.40
C TRP A 296 13.15 -8.43 -13.25
N ALA A 297 12.74 -8.70 -12.00
CA ALA A 297 13.56 -8.44 -10.83
C ALA A 297 13.62 -9.66 -9.91
N GLY A 298 14.80 -9.95 -9.37
CA GLY A 298 15.07 -11.14 -8.59
C GLY A 298 15.66 -12.27 -9.43
N GLN A 299 15.92 -13.40 -8.79
CA GLN A 299 16.43 -14.63 -9.43
C GLN A 299 15.36 -15.71 -9.35
N GLU A 300 14.75 -16.02 -10.48
CA GLU A 300 13.65 -16.99 -10.54
C GLU A 300 13.98 -18.33 -9.88
N GLY A 301 13.12 -18.74 -8.94
CA GLY A 301 13.26 -19.99 -8.19
C GLY A 301 14.34 -19.98 -7.10
N LYS A 302 15.01 -18.85 -6.86
CA LYS A 302 16.03 -18.73 -5.81
C LYS A 302 15.58 -17.76 -4.73
N SER A 303 15.25 -18.29 -3.56
CA SER A 303 15.00 -17.48 -2.37
C SER A 303 16.30 -16.91 -1.78
N GLY A 304 16.24 -15.71 -1.25
CA GLY A 304 17.37 -15.09 -0.57
C GLY A 304 17.10 -13.62 -0.26
N TYR A 305 18.12 -12.96 0.28
CA TYR A 305 18.14 -11.53 0.52
C TYR A 305 19.41 -10.95 -0.09
N LEU A 306 19.23 -10.05 -1.05
CA LEU A 306 20.33 -9.28 -1.62
C LEU A 306 19.77 -7.98 -2.21
N ASP A 307 20.33 -6.84 -1.80
CA ASP A 307 20.14 -5.56 -2.46
C ASP A 307 21.08 -5.48 -3.67
N GLY A 308 20.70 -4.74 -4.71
CA GLY A 308 21.52 -4.63 -5.91
C GLY A 308 20.70 -4.39 -7.18
N PRO A 309 21.36 -4.44 -8.35
CA PRO A 309 20.66 -4.36 -9.64
C PRO A 309 19.55 -5.41 -9.75
N ILE A 310 18.44 -5.08 -10.42
CA ILE A 310 17.22 -5.93 -10.50
C ILE A 310 17.52 -7.41 -10.86
N GLY A 311 18.43 -7.66 -11.80
CA GLY A 311 18.79 -9.02 -12.20
C GLY A 311 19.72 -9.77 -11.23
N GLN A 312 20.26 -9.09 -10.21
CA GLN A 312 21.14 -9.69 -9.19
C GLN A 312 20.47 -9.73 -7.82
N ALA A 313 19.51 -8.85 -7.58
CA ALA A 313 18.75 -8.81 -6.34
C ALA A 313 18.11 -10.16 -6.02
N MET A 314 17.86 -10.41 -4.75
CA MET A 314 17.15 -11.62 -4.31
C MET A 314 16.03 -11.24 -3.36
N PHE A 315 14.91 -11.94 -3.50
CA PHE A 315 13.73 -11.85 -2.65
C PHE A 315 13.42 -13.20 -2.02
N ASN A 316 12.60 -13.17 -0.97
CA ASN A 316 12.07 -14.39 -0.39
C ASN A 316 10.56 -14.26 -0.19
N LYS A 317 9.80 -14.82 -1.14
CA LYS A 317 8.34 -14.71 -1.20
C LYS A 317 7.84 -13.26 -1.24
N PRO A 318 8.15 -12.49 -2.29
CA PRO A 318 7.64 -11.12 -2.42
C PRO A 318 6.11 -11.10 -2.44
N GLY A 319 5.54 -10.16 -1.69
CA GLY A 319 4.09 -10.00 -1.51
C GLY A 319 3.48 -8.89 -2.35
N GLN A 320 2.56 -8.12 -1.76
CA GLN A 320 1.89 -7.00 -2.44
C GLN A 320 2.86 -5.86 -2.75
N MET A 321 2.53 -5.11 -3.81
CA MET A 321 3.31 -3.99 -4.32
C MET A 321 2.43 -2.74 -4.45
N CYS A 322 3.06 -1.57 -4.34
CA CYS A 322 2.49 -0.27 -4.67
C CYS A 322 3.53 0.60 -5.38
N VAL A 323 3.12 1.76 -5.88
CA VAL A 323 3.99 2.70 -6.60
C VAL A 323 4.01 4.01 -5.83
N ASP A 324 5.20 4.55 -5.53
CA ASP A 324 5.35 5.84 -4.87
C ASP A 324 5.19 7.01 -5.85
N SER A 325 5.11 8.25 -5.35
CA SER A 325 4.93 9.45 -6.17
C SER A 325 6.08 9.73 -7.14
N GLU A 326 7.24 9.11 -6.94
CA GLU A 326 8.41 9.18 -7.82
C GLU A 326 8.38 8.09 -8.91
N GLY A 327 7.37 7.21 -8.89
CA GLY A 327 7.22 6.10 -9.82
C GLY A 327 8.07 4.87 -9.48
N ASN A 328 8.54 4.73 -8.25
CA ASN A 328 9.27 3.53 -7.83
C ASN A 328 8.31 2.48 -7.29
N ILE A 329 8.68 1.22 -7.42
CA ILE A 329 7.89 0.10 -6.88
C ILE A 329 8.35 -0.21 -5.45
N ILE A 330 7.39 -0.19 -4.53
CA ILE A 330 7.58 -0.62 -3.14
C ILE A 330 6.87 -1.94 -2.94
N LEU A 331 7.51 -2.87 -2.23
CA LEU A 331 6.93 -4.20 -2.01
C LEU A 331 7.29 -4.79 -0.65
N THR A 332 6.45 -5.69 -0.20
CA THR A 332 6.76 -6.54 0.96
C THR A 332 7.62 -7.71 0.52
N ASP A 333 8.73 -7.95 1.23
CA ASP A 333 9.59 -9.12 1.06
C ASP A 333 9.34 -10.06 2.24
N THR A 334 8.26 -10.83 2.12
CA THR A 334 7.52 -11.45 3.22
C THR A 334 8.38 -12.31 4.13
N GLU A 335 9.11 -13.28 3.59
CA GLU A 335 9.94 -14.19 4.40
C GLU A 335 11.32 -13.56 4.74
N ASN A 336 11.65 -12.42 4.17
CA ASN A 336 12.78 -11.60 4.59
C ASN A 336 12.38 -10.56 5.65
N HIS A 337 11.08 -10.47 6.00
CA HIS A 337 10.57 -9.62 7.07
C HIS A 337 10.87 -8.13 6.90
N CYS A 338 10.92 -7.64 5.66
CA CYS A 338 11.27 -6.26 5.35
C CYS A 338 10.44 -5.71 4.17
N ILE A 339 10.56 -4.41 3.97
CA ILE A 339 9.98 -3.67 2.86
C ILE A 339 11.10 -3.29 1.90
N ARG A 340 10.92 -3.56 0.60
CA ARG A 340 11.92 -3.28 -0.43
C ARG A 340 11.43 -2.19 -1.36
N LYS A 341 12.36 -1.41 -1.91
CA LYS A 341 12.13 -0.40 -2.95
C LYS A 341 12.91 -0.79 -4.20
N ILE A 342 12.24 -0.74 -5.35
CA ILE A 342 12.87 -0.85 -6.67
C ILE A 342 12.87 0.55 -7.29
N THR A 343 14.01 1.18 -7.37
CA THR A 343 14.18 2.48 -8.01
C THR A 343 14.14 2.31 -9.51
N MET A 344 13.05 2.75 -10.15
CA MET A 344 12.79 2.50 -11.57
C MET A 344 13.81 3.15 -12.49
N SER A 345 14.28 4.35 -12.15
CA SER A 345 15.27 5.11 -12.96
C SER A 345 16.64 4.43 -13.02
N THR A 346 17.03 3.66 -12.00
CA THR A 346 18.33 3.00 -11.91
C THR A 346 18.25 1.48 -12.05
N GLY A 347 17.08 0.89 -11.91
CA GLY A 347 16.91 -0.56 -11.84
C GLY A 347 17.62 -1.16 -10.62
N TYR A 348 17.59 -0.49 -9.47
CA TYR A 348 18.25 -0.92 -8.25
C TYR A 348 17.23 -1.26 -7.16
N VAL A 349 17.44 -2.40 -6.50
CA VAL A 349 16.63 -2.86 -5.36
C VAL A 349 17.37 -2.54 -4.07
N SER A 350 16.68 -1.88 -3.15
CA SER A 350 17.20 -1.57 -1.81
C SER A 350 16.19 -1.96 -0.73
N THR A 351 16.67 -2.11 0.50
CA THR A 351 15.80 -2.24 1.67
C THR A 351 15.32 -0.87 2.11
N LEU A 352 14.00 -0.67 2.15
CA LEU A 352 13.37 0.58 2.58
C LEU A 352 13.12 0.61 4.10
N ALA A 353 12.66 -0.51 4.67
CA ALA A 353 12.41 -0.62 6.10
C ALA A 353 12.45 -2.08 6.59
N GLY A 354 12.77 -2.25 7.87
CA GLY A 354 12.86 -3.54 8.52
C GLY A 354 14.29 -4.08 8.61
N LYS A 355 14.51 -4.99 9.55
CA LYS A 355 15.78 -5.74 9.67
C LYS A 355 15.67 -7.03 8.87
N PRO A 356 16.30 -7.12 7.69
CA PRO A 356 16.15 -8.29 6.82
C PRO A 356 16.48 -9.60 7.54
N GLN A 357 15.65 -10.63 7.33
CA GLN A 357 15.77 -11.96 7.92
C GLN A 357 15.61 -12.02 9.45
N ASN A 358 15.26 -10.88 10.09
CA ASN A 358 15.03 -10.80 11.52
C ASN A 358 13.57 -10.44 11.78
N SER A 359 12.74 -11.46 12.07
CA SER A 359 11.35 -11.24 12.43
C SER A 359 11.20 -10.61 13.81
N GLY A 360 10.25 -9.71 13.98
CA GLY A 360 9.94 -9.08 15.25
C GLY A 360 8.76 -8.14 15.17
N TYR A 361 8.53 -7.43 16.28
CA TYR A 361 7.51 -6.40 16.41
C TYR A 361 8.11 -5.18 17.09
N VAL A 362 8.78 -4.34 16.31
CA VAL A 362 9.47 -3.14 16.81
C VAL A 362 9.08 -1.94 15.96
N ASN A 363 8.69 -0.85 16.62
CA ASN A 363 8.51 0.47 16.03
C ASN A 363 9.83 1.25 16.10
N GLY A 364 9.98 2.32 15.33
CA GLY A 364 11.14 3.19 15.35
C GLY A 364 11.59 3.62 13.96
N SER A 365 12.88 3.88 13.79
CA SER A 365 13.45 4.20 12.47
C SER A 365 13.20 3.06 11.49
N ALA A 366 13.18 3.38 10.20
CA ALA A 366 13.01 2.36 9.16
C ALA A 366 14.01 1.21 9.28
N GLU A 367 15.26 1.51 9.64
CA GLU A 367 16.34 0.54 9.79
C GLU A 367 16.21 -0.34 11.05
N ASP A 368 15.63 0.21 12.13
CA ASP A 368 15.48 -0.49 13.40
C ASP A 368 14.16 -1.24 13.55
N ALA A 369 13.18 -0.85 12.76
CA ALA A 369 11.88 -1.48 12.77
C ALA A 369 11.97 -2.99 12.47
N GLN A 370 11.06 -3.76 13.04
CA GLN A 370 10.94 -5.18 12.72
C GLN A 370 9.50 -5.54 12.38
N PHE A 371 9.36 -6.36 11.38
CA PHE A 371 8.10 -6.93 10.91
C PHE A 371 8.11 -8.45 11.06
N LYS A 372 6.94 -9.06 10.98
CA LYS A 372 6.80 -10.50 10.95
C LYS A 372 5.91 -10.93 9.81
N LYS A 373 6.52 -11.35 8.72
CA LYS A 373 5.88 -11.69 7.44
C LYS A 373 4.92 -10.60 6.96
N PRO A 374 5.42 -9.39 6.68
CA PRO A 374 4.61 -8.37 6.07
C PRO A 374 4.13 -8.87 4.71
N LEU A 375 2.83 -8.76 4.42
CA LEU A 375 2.24 -9.39 3.25
C LEU A 375 1.51 -8.39 2.35
N GLY A 376 0.70 -7.51 2.93
CA GLY A 376 0.01 -6.43 2.23
C GLY A 376 0.76 -5.10 2.34
N ILE A 377 0.68 -4.26 1.31
CA ILE A 377 1.17 -2.88 1.32
C ILE A 377 0.35 -2.00 0.38
N CYS A 378 -0.01 -0.81 0.84
CA CYS A 378 -0.55 0.26 0.00
C CYS A 378 0.07 1.60 0.40
N ILE A 379 -0.15 2.61 -0.43
CA ILE A 379 0.44 3.94 -0.28
C ILE A 379 -0.61 5.00 -0.59
N ASP A 380 -0.66 6.06 0.21
CA ASP A 380 -1.53 7.21 -0.03
C ASP A 380 -0.84 8.28 -0.88
N ASN A 381 -1.58 9.36 -1.17
CA ASN A 381 -1.11 10.47 -2.00
C ASN A 381 0.00 11.32 -1.34
N ASP A 382 0.26 11.12 -0.04
CA ASP A 382 1.37 11.75 0.68
C ASP A 382 2.58 10.82 0.83
N ASP A 383 2.61 9.70 0.10
CA ASP A 383 3.59 8.61 0.20
C ASP A 383 3.69 7.98 1.60
N VAL A 384 2.63 8.05 2.37
CA VAL A 384 2.53 7.26 3.61
C VAL A 384 2.13 5.83 3.24
N MET A 385 2.92 4.89 3.69
CA MET A 385 2.71 3.47 3.39
C MET A 385 2.04 2.79 4.57
N TYR A 386 1.04 1.98 4.26
CA TYR A 386 0.34 1.14 5.22
C TYR A 386 0.67 -0.31 4.94
N ILE A 387 1.11 -1.03 5.97
CA ILE A 387 1.69 -2.37 5.83
C ILE A 387 0.89 -3.34 6.68
N GLY A 388 0.38 -4.38 6.05
CA GLY A 388 -0.20 -5.53 6.74
C GLY A 388 0.92 -6.42 7.30
N ASP A 389 1.28 -6.21 8.57
CA ASP A 389 2.28 -6.99 9.30
C ASP A 389 1.63 -8.29 9.80
N SER A 390 1.52 -9.25 8.89
CA SER A 390 0.54 -10.34 8.90
C SER A 390 0.59 -11.17 10.19
N GLU A 391 1.73 -11.77 10.53
CA GLU A 391 1.86 -12.62 11.71
C GLU A 391 1.95 -11.82 13.04
N ASN A 392 2.21 -10.50 12.97
CA ASN A 392 2.04 -9.59 14.10
C ASN A 392 0.58 -9.12 14.27
N ARG A 393 -0.31 -9.47 13.32
CA ARG A 393 -1.73 -9.09 13.35
C ARG A 393 -1.92 -7.58 13.49
N ALA A 394 -1.15 -6.81 12.75
CA ALA A 394 -1.08 -5.36 12.88
C ALA A 394 -1.09 -4.66 11.52
N ILE A 395 -1.65 -3.46 11.48
CA ILE A 395 -1.40 -2.49 10.42
C ILE A 395 -0.34 -1.52 10.91
N ARG A 396 0.77 -1.47 10.17
CA ARG A 396 1.90 -0.57 10.46
C ARG A 396 1.89 0.59 9.47
N ARG A 397 2.30 1.75 9.94
CA ARG A 397 2.47 2.95 9.14
C ARG A 397 3.96 3.21 8.95
N LEU A 398 4.40 3.38 7.71
CA LEU A 398 5.75 3.80 7.33
C LEU A 398 5.66 5.15 6.66
N ALA A 399 6.24 6.16 7.25
CA ALA A 399 6.20 7.53 6.74
C ALA A 399 7.55 8.21 6.87
N VAL A 400 7.78 9.17 6.00
CA VAL A 400 8.91 10.11 6.05
C VAL A 400 8.45 11.33 6.84
N GLU A 401 9.06 11.56 8.02
CA GLU A 401 8.68 12.64 8.95
C GLU A 401 9.85 13.55 9.30
#